data_5175d56910e26cd12b8eb846b6340ace
#
_entry.id   5175d56910e26cd12b8eb846b6340ace
#
_cell.length_a   1.000
_cell.length_b   1.000
_cell.length_c   1.000
_cell.angle_alpha   90.00
_cell.angle_beta   90.00
_cell.angle_gamma   90.00
#
_symmetry.space_group_name_H-M   'P 1'
#
loop_
_entity.id
_entity.type
_entity.pdbx_description
1 polymer ?
#
loop_
_entity_poly.entity_id
_entity_poly.type
_entity_poly.pdbx_seq_one_letter_code
_entity_poly.pdbx_strand_id
1 'polypeptide(L)'
;MRNLFKHLVAAAVVGVLSANVFAATTIVYSNNPAPGDLFSNSASTSLGQAVGTSGWYYNNVRNGGKVGIRTNYPFNGNGSVYMRTPSKDAKADIEFLGNALATGNPGNFYSVTAIAPLKHLVSVSYSWYRDSTSSVAGHLHPVLRILLDADGDLNTVGDRGGLVWESVYQLGPYTAPTNTWVTQTVDDNSWMWNYGLGIGFAANINSTPYAYDATLAEWKAYFPNAVIIGFNMGLGSGWTGDFVGAVDNISWTIEGITTTTNFEVVPEPTTMALFGLGLLGAAGGLLRRKSA
;
A
#
# COMPACT_ATOMS: atom_id res chain seq x y z
N MET A 1 56.75 55.90 8.00
CA MET A 1 56.38 55.00 6.89
C MET A 1 55.35 54.00 7.50
N ARG A 2 54.10 54.19 7.13
CA ARG A 2 52.99 53.43 7.69
C ARG A 2 52.68 52.28 6.73
N ASN A 3 52.84 51.03 7.18
CA ASN A 3 52.36 49.84 6.46
C ASN A 3 50.93 49.53 6.83
N LEU A 4 50.05 49.64 5.85
CA LEU A 4 48.65 49.29 5.92
C LEU A 4 48.49 47.79 5.60
N PHE A 5 48.15 46.94 6.62
CA PHE A 5 47.75 45.56 6.42
C PHE A 5 46.28 45.55 5.94
N LYS A 6 46.05 45.10 4.73
CA LYS A 6 44.70 44.79 4.20
C LYS A 6 44.33 43.37 4.63
N HIS A 7 43.38 43.23 5.55
CA HIS A 7 42.75 41.93 5.84
C HIS A 7 41.72 41.62 4.77
N LEU A 8 41.99 40.58 3.96
CA LEU A 8 41.04 39.99 3.04
C LEU A 8 40.16 39.00 3.86
N VAL A 9 38.91 39.33 4.07
CA VAL A 9 37.92 38.39 4.66
C VAL A 9 37.33 37.59 3.49
N ALA A 10 37.69 36.33 3.39
CA ALA A 10 37.04 35.41 2.47
C ALA A 10 35.74 34.90 3.11
N ALA A 11 34.61 35.36 2.62
CA ALA A 11 33.30 34.81 2.96
C ALA A 11 33.09 33.46 2.22
N ALA A 12 33.14 32.34 2.94
CA ALA A 12 32.77 31.07 2.44
C ALA A 12 31.22 30.99 2.34
N VAL A 13 30.66 31.04 1.14
CA VAL A 13 29.26 30.76 0.89
C VAL A 13 29.09 29.24 0.96
N VAL A 14 28.56 28.73 2.05
CA VAL A 14 28.10 27.34 2.16
C VAL A 14 26.78 27.25 1.40
N GLY A 15 26.83 26.79 0.18
CA GLY A 15 25.63 26.45 -0.60
C GLY A 15 24.97 25.22 0.02
N VAL A 16 23.83 25.40 0.66
CA VAL A 16 22.95 24.30 1.06
C VAL A 16 22.37 23.74 -0.24
N LEU A 17 22.91 22.63 -0.73
CA LEU A 17 22.28 21.83 -1.78
C LEU A 17 21.00 21.22 -1.18
N SER A 18 19.86 21.84 -1.42
CA SER A 18 18.57 21.19 -1.19
C SER A 18 18.50 19.99 -2.13
N ALA A 19 18.58 18.78 -1.55
CA ALA A 19 18.32 17.55 -2.26
C ALA A 19 16.86 17.63 -2.77
N ASN A 20 16.67 17.68 -4.08
CA ASN A 20 15.35 17.54 -4.68
C ASN A 20 14.84 16.14 -4.35
N VAL A 21 13.85 16.04 -3.48
CA VAL A 21 13.12 14.80 -3.21
C VAL A 21 12.32 14.49 -4.48
N PHE A 22 12.77 13.52 -5.25
CA PHE A 22 12.01 13.05 -6.41
C PHE A 22 10.86 12.18 -5.92
N ALA A 23 9.64 12.70 -5.99
CA ALA A 23 8.43 11.91 -5.80
C ALA A 23 8.00 11.33 -7.15
N ALA A 24 8.03 10.01 -7.28
CA ALA A 24 7.52 9.31 -8.44
C ALA A 24 6.14 8.72 -8.14
N THR A 25 5.12 9.12 -8.90
CA THR A 25 3.80 8.48 -8.83
C THR A 25 3.67 7.48 -9.96
N THR A 26 3.39 6.24 -9.62
CA THR A 26 3.08 5.15 -10.55
C THR A 26 1.57 4.91 -10.54
N ILE A 27 0.97 4.81 -11.72
CA ILE A 27 -0.42 4.37 -11.85
C ILE A 27 -0.43 2.86 -12.07
N VAL A 28 -1.18 2.15 -11.23
CA VAL A 28 -1.41 0.71 -11.36
C VAL A 28 -2.84 0.48 -11.80
N TYR A 29 -3.01 -0.09 -12.96
CA TYR A 29 -4.31 -0.36 -13.54
C TYR A 29 -4.83 -1.74 -13.16
N SER A 30 -6.17 -1.86 -13.03
CA SER A 30 -6.86 -3.15 -12.95
C SER A 30 -6.51 -4.04 -14.15
N ASN A 31 -6.64 -5.36 -14.00
CA ASN A 31 -6.47 -6.30 -15.12
C ASN A 31 -7.61 -6.19 -16.12
N ASN A 32 -8.77 -5.70 -15.69
CA ASN A 32 -9.99 -5.62 -16.50
C ASN A 32 -10.50 -4.18 -16.57
N PRO A 33 -11.16 -3.79 -17.68
CA PRO A 33 -11.85 -2.50 -17.77
C PRO A 33 -13.01 -2.39 -16.77
N ALA A 34 -13.62 -1.22 -16.67
CA ALA A 34 -14.73 -0.96 -15.76
C ALA A 34 -15.79 -2.08 -15.76
N PRO A 35 -16.27 -2.49 -14.57
CA PRO A 35 -16.06 -1.90 -13.25
C PRO A 35 -14.73 -2.28 -12.57
N GLY A 36 -13.78 -2.91 -13.26
CA GLY A 36 -12.46 -3.31 -12.75
C GLY A 36 -12.42 -4.77 -12.28
N ASP A 37 -11.41 -5.07 -11.45
CA ASP A 37 -11.17 -6.42 -10.94
C ASP A 37 -12.03 -6.74 -9.71
N LEU A 38 -12.32 -8.03 -9.53
CA LEU A 38 -12.87 -8.55 -8.28
C LEU A 38 -12.34 -9.96 -8.05
N PHE A 39 -11.16 -10.06 -7.47
CA PHE A 39 -10.61 -11.33 -7.06
C PHE A 39 -11.26 -11.78 -5.76
N SER A 40 -11.72 -13.03 -5.69
CA SER A 40 -12.37 -13.60 -4.51
C SER A 40 -12.06 -15.09 -4.39
N ASN A 41 -12.03 -15.58 -3.15
CA ASN A 41 -11.80 -16.98 -2.87
C ASN A 41 -12.67 -17.43 -1.68
N SER A 42 -13.52 -18.43 -1.90
CA SER A 42 -14.38 -19.01 -0.85
C SER A 42 -13.70 -20.11 -0.03
N ALA A 43 -12.60 -20.67 -0.50
CA ALA A 43 -11.84 -21.68 0.22
C ALA A 43 -11.11 -21.09 1.42
N SER A 44 -10.77 -21.96 2.41
CA SER A 44 -9.98 -21.58 3.57
C SER A 44 -8.49 -21.41 3.27
N THR A 45 -7.99 -22.03 2.20
CA THR A 45 -6.61 -21.84 1.72
C THR A 45 -6.48 -20.49 1.03
N SER A 46 -5.47 -19.72 1.40
CA SER A 46 -5.20 -18.41 0.80
C SER A 46 -4.79 -18.52 -0.66
N LEU A 47 -5.35 -17.67 -1.51
CA LEU A 47 -4.99 -17.52 -2.91
C LEU A 47 -4.65 -16.07 -3.23
N GLY A 48 -3.95 -15.87 -4.33
CA GLY A 48 -3.59 -14.55 -4.84
C GLY A 48 -3.71 -14.44 -6.37
N GLN A 49 -3.65 -13.22 -6.86
CA GLN A 49 -3.62 -12.85 -8.28
C GLN A 49 -2.70 -11.65 -8.49
N ALA A 50 -1.83 -11.71 -9.47
CA ALA A 50 -1.01 -10.57 -9.86
C ALA A 50 -1.87 -9.46 -10.49
N VAL A 51 -1.50 -8.19 -10.22
CA VAL A 51 -2.07 -7.02 -10.88
C VAL A 51 -1.13 -6.62 -12.02
N GLY A 52 -1.37 -7.19 -13.19
CA GLY A 52 -0.48 -7.06 -14.33
C GLY A 52 0.96 -7.45 -13.99
N THR A 53 1.91 -6.58 -14.35
CA THR A 53 3.35 -6.70 -14.06
C THR A 53 3.83 -5.63 -13.08
N SER A 54 2.92 -5.05 -12.31
CA SER A 54 3.19 -3.88 -11.45
C SER A 54 3.99 -4.19 -10.17
N GLY A 55 4.14 -5.46 -9.82
CA GLY A 55 4.68 -5.89 -8.52
C GLY A 55 3.65 -5.86 -7.39
N TRP A 56 2.39 -5.48 -7.68
CA TRP A 56 1.26 -5.57 -6.78
C TRP A 56 0.48 -6.87 -6.98
N TYR A 57 -0.09 -7.37 -5.88
CA TYR A 57 -0.82 -8.64 -5.85
C TYR A 57 -2.06 -8.51 -4.97
N TYR A 58 -3.22 -8.93 -5.46
CA TYR A 58 -4.32 -9.34 -4.60
C TYR A 58 -3.88 -10.61 -3.91
N ASN A 59 -3.79 -10.61 -2.60
CA ASN A 59 -3.12 -11.71 -1.90
C ASN A 59 -3.85 -12.10 -0.60
N ASN A 60 -3.48 -13.24 -0.04
CA ASN A 60 -4.06 -13.78 1.18
C ASN A 60 -5.61 -13.93 1.16
N VAL A 61 -6.22 -13.97 -0.01
CA VAL A 61 -7.67 -14.01 -0.16
C VAL A 61 -8.20 -15.39 0.20
N ARG A 62 -9.10 -15.45 1.18
CA ARG A 62 -9.74 -16.69 1.66
C ARG A 62 -11.09 -16.44 2.30
N ASN A 63 -11.87 -17.54 2.52
CA ASN A 63 -13.14 -17.58 3.25
C ASN A 63 -14.15 -16.51 2.80
N GLY A 64 -14.24 -16.25 1.49
CA GLY A 64 -15.14 -15.26 0.92
C GLY A 64 -14.61 -13.83 0.90
N GLY A 65 -13.35 -13.62 1.27
CA GLY A 65 -12.67 -12.34 1.08
C GLY A 65 -12.69 -11.91 -0.38
N LYS A 66 -12.73 -10.59 -0.60
CA LYS A 66 -12.76 -9.97 -1.93
C LYS A 66 -11.83 -8.78 -1.96
N VAL A 67 -11.07 -8.65 -3.04
CA VAL A 67 -10.18 -7.51 -3.30
C VAL A 67 -10.08 -7.25 -4.80
N GLY A 68 -9.94 -5.99 -5.20
CA GLY A 68 -9.74 -5.66 -6.60
C GLY A 68 -9.76 -4.15 -6.85
N ILE A 69 -9.01 -3.69 -7.84
CA ILE A 69 -9.06 -2.30 -8.30
C ILE A 69 -10.39 -2.08 -9.02
N ARG A 70 -11.23 -1.17 -8.50
CA ARG A 70 -12.61 -0.98 -8.93
C ARG A 70 -13.06 0.48 -8.86
N THR A 71 -14.18 0.77 -9.53
CA THR A 71 -14.82 2.10 -9.54
C THR A 71 -15.76 2.35 -8.35
N ASN A 72 -15.83 1.45 -7.35
CA ASN A 72 -16.80 1.55 -6.25
C ASN A 72 -16.55 2.76 -5.33
N TYR A 73 -15.30 3.02 -4.99
CA TYR A 73 -14.87 4.10 -4.09
C TYR A 73 -13.63 4.78 -4.69
N PRO A 74 -13.76 5.56 -5.78
CA PRO A 74 -12.61 6.23 -6.37
C PRO A 74 -12.07 7.29 -5.40
N PHE A 75 -10.75 7.43 -5.31
CA PHE A 75 -10.10 8.45 -4.50
C PHE A 75 -9.38 9.49 -5.38
N ASN A 76 -8.34 9.05 -6.08
CA ASN A 76 -7.53 9.95 -6.91
C ASN A 76 -7.57 9.46 -8.36
N GLY A 77 -8.69 9.76 -9.05
CA GLY A 77 -8.95 9.29 -10.41
C GLY A 77 -10.24 8.47 -10.52
N ASN A 78 -10.22 7.36 -11.26
CA ASN A 78 -11.42 6.57 -11.55
C ASN A 78 -11.51 5.24 -10.78
N GLY A 79 -10.50 4.91 -9.97
CA GLY A 79 -10.42 3.64 -9.25
C GLY A 79 -9.91 3.76 -7.82
N SER A 80 -9.88 2.65 -7.13
CA SER A 80 -9.19 2.35 -5.88
C SER A 80 -9.23 0.85 -5.63
N VAL A 81 -8.47 0.33 -4.67
CA VAL A 81 -8.53 -1.08 -4.28
C VAL A 81 -9.72 -1.31 -3.35
N TYR A 82 -10.84 -1.79 -3.90
CA TYR A 82 -11.98 -2.26 -3.12
C TYR A 82 -11.61 -3.49 -2.31
N MET A 83 -12.11 -3.58 -1.05
CA MET A 83 -11.87 -4.69 -0.14
C MET A 83 -13.14 -5.05 0.63
N ARG A 84 -13.37 -6.37 0.83
CA ARG A 84 -14.46 -6.87 1.67
C ARG A 84 -14.09 -8.18 2.35
N THR A 85 -14.44 -8.32 3.61
CA THR A 85 -14.39 -9.59 4.36
C THR A 85 -15.73 -9.82 5.07
N PRO A 86 -16.48 -10.90 4.73
CA PRO A 86 -17.82 -11.13 5.26
C PRO A 86 -17.83 -11.78 6.66
N SER A 87 -16.66 -12.20 7.19
CA SER A 87 -16.58 -12.93 8.46
C SER A 87 -15.19 -12.82 9.10
N LYS A 88 -15.08 -13.23 10.36
CA LYS A 88 -13.80 -13.24 11.12
C LYS A 88 -12.70 -14.13 10.51
N ASP A 89 -13.05 -15.12 9.71
CA ASP A 89 -12.09 -16.05 9.10
C ASP A 89 -11.66 -15.60 7.71
N ALA A 90 -12.41 -14.66 7.13
CA ALA A 90 -12.10 -14.08 5.82
C ALA A 90 -10.86 -13.17 5.88
N LYS A 91 -10.15 -13.11 4.77
CA LYS A 91 -9.01 -12.21 4.57
C LYS A 91 -8.98 -11.71 3.12
N ALA A 92 -8.49 -10.49 2.94
CA ALA A 92 -8.26 -9.89 1.62
C ALA A 92 -7.21 -8.78 1.77
N ASP A 93 -6.13 -8.89 1.03
CA ASP A 93 -5.01 -7.95 1.08
C ASP A 93 -4.65 -7.47 -0.33
N ILE A 94 -4.13 -6.26 -0.43
CA ILE A 94 -3.32 -5.77 -1.56
C ILE A 94 -1.87 -5.65 -1.09
N GLU A 95 -0.95 -6.28 -1.81
CA GLU A 95 0.46 -6.34 -1.41
C GLU A 95 1.38 -5.90 -2.54
N PHE A 96 2.33 -5.02 -2.23
CA PHE A 96 3.51 -4.80 -3.07
C PHE A 96 4.60 -5.77 -2.64
N LEU A 97 4.96 -6.69 -3.52
CA LEU A 97 5.99 -7.71 -3.27
C LEU A 97 7.18 -7.57 -4.25
N GLY A 98 7.09 -6.62 -5.19
CA GLY A 98 8.06 -6.53 -6.26
C GLY A 98 8.10 -7.81 -7.10
N ASN A 99 9.22 -8.51 -7.09
CA ASN A 99 9.30 -9.85 -7.66
C ASN A 99 8.82 -10.88 -6.66
N ALA A 100 7.78 -11.61 -7.01
CA ALA A 100 7.20 -12.63 -6.15
C ALA A 100 6.99 -13.95 -6.90
N LEU A 101 6.98 -15.04 -6.14
CA LEU A 101 6.64 -16.38 -6.63
C LEU A 101 5.32 -16.82 -5.99
N ALA A 102 4.55 -17.60 -6.75
CA ALA A 102 3.34 -18.24 -6.24
C ALA A 102 3.69 -19.53 -5.47
N THR A 103 2.98 -19.78 -4.38
CA THR A 103 3.12 -21.03 -3.59
C THR A 103 2.57 -22.26 -4.31
N GLY A 104 1.89 -22.07 -5.43
CA GLY A 104 1.25 -23.10 -6.25
C GLY A 104 0.50 -22.48 -7.43
N ASN A 105 -0.29 -23.27 -8.15
CA ASN A 105 -1.12 -22.80 -9.24
C ASN A 105 -2.55 -23.41 -9.14
N PRO A 106 -3.58 -22.70 -8.63
CA PRO A 106 -3.49 -21.35 -8.04
C PRO A 106 -2.78 -21.35 -6.67
N GLY A 107 -2.17 -20.24 -6.29
CA GLY A 107 -1.44 -20.10 -5.02
C GLY A 107 -1.44 -18.67 -4.50
N ASN A 108 -0.94 -18.53 -3.28
CA ASN A 108 -0.62 -17.23 -2.69
C ASN A 108 0.76 -16.77 -3.19
N PHE A 109 1.06 -15.48 -3.11
CA PHE A 109 2.35 -14.93 -3.52
C PHE A 109 3.22 -14.62 -2.31
N TYR A 110 4.54 -14.74 -2.48
CA TYR A 110 5.55 -14.34 -1.51
C TYR A 110 6.74 -13.68 -2.23
N SER A 111 7.32 -12.69 -1.61
CA SER A 111 8.48 -11.98 -2.17
C SER A 111 9.74 -12.85 -2.17
N VAL A 112 10.55 -12.71 -3.20
CA VAL A 112 11.87 -13.35 -3.34
C VAL A 112 13.00 -12.31 -3.41
N THR A 113 12.68 -11.02 -3.25
CA THR A 113 13.64 -9.92 -3.30
C THR A 113 13.43 -8.95 -2.15
N ALA A 114 14.52 -8.36 -1.64
CA ALA A 114 14.46 -7.24 -0.74
C ALA A 114 14.18 -5.95 -1.52
N ILE A 115 13.35 -5.08 -0.94
CA ILE A 115 13.09 -3.73 -1.44
C ILE A 115 14.19 -2.80 -0.92
N ALA A 116 14.45 -2.81 0.38
CA ALA A 116 15.48 -2.02 1.05
C ALA A 116 15.73 -2.52 2.48
N PRO A 117 16.85 -2.17 3.12
CA PRO A 117 17.01 -2.31 4.56
C PRO A 117 15.94 -1.54 5.33
N LEU A 118 15.37 -2.14 6.39
CA LEU A 118 14.32 -1.51 7.20
C LEU A 118 14.79 -0.17 7.80
N LYS A 119 16.04 -0.06 8.21
CA LYS A 119 16.64 1.17 8.78
C LYS A 119 16.60 2.37 7.83
N HIS A 120 16.45 2.17 6.53
CA HIS A 120 16.39 3.23 5.51
C HIS A 120 14.96 3.72 5.25
N LEU A 121 13.94 3.06 5.78
CA LEU A 121 12.56 3.49 5.67
C LEU A 121 12.35 4.76 6.51
N VAL A 122 11.85 5.82 5.89
CA VAL A 122 11.52 7.09 6.57
C VAL A 122 10.04 7.10 6.98
N SER A 123 9.17 6.70 6.05
CA SER A 123 7.72 6.68 6.31
C SER A 123 6.99 5.80 5.29
N VAL A 124 5.79 5.37 5.68
CA VAL A 124 4.79 4.79 4.78
C VAL A 124 3.49 5.55 4.96
N SER A 125 2.82 5.89 3.86
CA SER A 125 1.51 6.55 3.90
C SER A 125 0.52 5.81 3.01
N TYR A 126 -0.75 5.82 3.38
CA TYR A 126 -1.83 5.26 2.57
C TYR A 126 -3.14 5.95 2.88
N SER A 127 -4.04 5.97 1.90
CA SER A 127 -5.41 6.43 2.08
C SER A 127 -6.34 5.24 2.17
N TRP A 128 -7.31 5.30 3.08
CA TRP A 128 -8.31 4.27 3.27
C TRP A 128 -9.72 4.83 3.42
N TYR A 129 -10.70 4.02 3.06
CA TYR A 129 -12.12 4.31 3.17
C TYR A 129 -12.81 3.15 3.89
N ARG A 130 -13.69 3.47 4.83
CA ARG A 130 -14.59 2.53 5.49
C ARG A 130 -16.02 2.86 5.10
N ASP A 131 -16.73 1.93 4.51
CA ASP A 131 -18.17 2.08 4.25
C ASP A 131 -18.98 1.94 5.55
N SER A 132 -20.02 2.75 5.71
CA SER A 132 -20.89 2.75 6.89
C SER A 132 -21.71 1.45 7.05
N THR A 133 -21.82 0.63 6.01
CA THR A 133 -22.43 -0.70 6.08
C THR A 133 -21.55 -1.73 6.78
N SER A 134 -20.29 -1.42 7.07
CA SER A 134 -19.37 -2.28 7.80
C SER A 134 -19.89 -2.54 9.21
N SER A 135 -20.10 -3.81 9.58
CA SER A 135 -20.61 -4.23 10.89
C SER A 135 -19.52 -4.69 11.87
N VAL A 136 -18.25 -4.72 11.44
CA VAL A 136 -17.10 -4.97 12.32
C VAL A 136 -16.96 -3.87 13.37
N ALA A 137 -16.19 -4.12 14.45
CA ALA A 137 -15.94 -3.14 15.51
C ALA A 137 -15.54 -1.76 14.95
N GLY A 138 -16.02 -0.68 15.58
CA GLY A 138 -15.96 0.69 15.04
C GLY A 138 -14.56 1.27 14.85
N HIS A 139 -13.54 0.70 15.48
CA HIS A 139 -12.15 1.12 15.32
C HIS A 139 -11.43 0.47 14.12
N LEU A 140 -12.01 -0.57 13.53
CA LEU A 140 -11.34 -1.35 12.47
C LEU A 140 -11.44 -0.65 11.12
N HIS A 141 -10.30 -0.58 10.43
CA HIS A 141 -10.12 -0.09 9.08
C HIS A 141 -8.97 -0.86 8.40
N PRO A 142 -8.75 -0.75 7.09
CA PRO A 142 -7.61 -1.43 6.45
C PRO A 142 -6.30 -1.11 7.17
N VAL A 143 -5.55 -2.15 7.55
CA VAL A 143 -4.31 -2.02 8.33
C VAL A 143 -3.09 -2.04 7.41
N LEU A 144 -2.08 -1.27 7.78
CA LEU A 144 -0.76 -1.30 7.14
C LEU A 144 0.10 -2.38 7.78
N ARG A 145 0.79 -3.14 6.93
CA ARG A 145 1.86 -4.07 7.36
C ARG A 145 3.12 -3.82 6.55
N ILE A 146 4.25 -3.71 7.24
CA ILE A 146 5.59 -3.72 6.62
C ILE A 146 6.07 -5.15 6.70
N LEU A 147 6.17 -5.82 5.56
CA LEU A 147 6.61 -7.22 5.48
C LEU A 147 8.13 -7.27 5.53
N LEU A 148 8.67 -8.10 6.41
CA LEU A 148 10.09 -8.16 6.70
C LEU A 148 10.63 -9.59 6.60
N ASP A 149 11.91 -9.66 6.27
CA ASP A 149 12.83 -10.74 6.55
C ASP A 149 13.79 -10.19 7.64
N ALA A 150 13.78 -10.80 8.83
CA ALA A 150 14.30 -10.14 10.04
C ALA A 150 15.82 -10.18 10.14
N ASP A 151 16.48 -11.20 9.58
CA ASP A 151 17.94 -11.30 9.54
C ASP A 151 18.57 -10.78 8.25
N GLY A 152 17.73 -10.53 7.21
CA GLY A 152 18.13 -10.03 5.90
C GLY A 152 18.69 -11.10 4.97
N ASP A 153 18.65 -12.38 5.36
CA ASP A 153 19.03 -13.53 4.51
C ASP A 153 17.78 -14.15 3.86
N LEU A 154 17.48 -13.75 2.64
CA LEU A 154 16.32 -14.24 1.89
C LEU A 154 16.31 -15.75 1.62
N ASN A 155 17.37 -16.50 1.98
CA ASN A 155 17.39 -17.96 1.89
C ASN A 155 16.76 -18.61 3.13
N THR A 156 16.59 -17.87 4.25
CA THR A 156 15.84 -18.31 5.43
C THR A 156 14.38 -17.90 5.31
N VAL A 157 13.48 -18.61 6.00
CA VAL A 157 12.04 -18.31 5.96
C VAL A 157 11.39 -18.30 7.36
N GLY A 158 12.09 -18.77 8.37
CA GLY A 158 11.55 -18.92 9.73
C GLY A 158 11.39 -17.59 10.49
N ASP A 159 12.01 -16.54 10.00
CA ASP A 159 12.04 -15.20 10.56
C ASP A 159 11.32 -14.16 9.67
N ARG A 160 10.55 -14.61 8.68
CA ARG A 160 9.67 -13.76 7.89
C ARG A 160 8.37 -13.47 8.63
N GLY A 161 7.91 -12.23 8.51
CA GLY A 161 6.70 -11.76 9.15
C GLY A 161 6.41 -10.31 8.81
N GLY A 162 5.85 -9.56 9.76
CA GLY A 162 5.58 -8.16 9.52
C GLY A 162 5.39 -7.35 10.80
N LEU A 163 5.60 -6.06 10.64
CA LEU A 163 5.20 -5.03 11.59
C LEU A 163 3.86 -4.48 11.17
N VAL A 164 2.92 -4.42 12.10
CA VAL A 164 1.52 -4.01 11.87
C VAL A 164 1.26 -2.70 12.56
N TRP A 165 0.68 -1.76 11.81
CA TRP A 165 0.21 -0.48 12.32
C TRP A 165 -1.31 -0.43 12.30
N GLU A 166 -1.92 -0.04 13.41
CA GLU A 166 -3.37 0.15 13.56
C GLU A 166 -3.64 1.39 14.41
N SER A 167 -4.59 2.22 13.98
CA SER A 167 -4.94 3.46 14.71
C SER A 167 -5.37 3.23 16.16
N VAL A 168 -5.99 2.09 16.45
CA VAL A 168 -6.50 1.78 17.79
C VAL A 168 -5.39 1.62 18.84
N TYR A 169 -4.18 1.28 18.41
CA TYR A 169 -3.03 1.13 19.31
C TYR A 169 -2.18 2.40 19.41
N GLN A 170 -2.54 3.46 18.69
CA GLN A 170 -1.95 4.77 18.87
C GLN A 170 -2.58 5.47 20.11
N LEU A 171 -2.15 6.67 20.42
CA LEU A 171 -2.60 7.37 21.62
C LEU A 171 -4.10 7.68 21.60
N GLY A 172 -4.81 7.20 22.63
CA GLY A 172 -6.20 7.54 22.92
C GLY A 172 -7.27 6.64 22.28
N PRO A 173 -8.53 6.85 22.64
CA PRO A 173 -9.65 6.14 22.04
C PRO A 173 -9.77 6.46 20.55
N TYR A 174 -10.01 5.42 19.74
CA TYR A 174 -10.12 5.57 18.30
C TYR A 174 -11.43 4.98 17.76
N THR A 175 -12.10 5.73 16.91
CA THR A 175 -13.22 5.25 16.08
C THR A 175 -12.94 5.63 14.63
N ALA A 176 -12.93 4.66 13.74
CA ALA A 176 -12.70 4.87 12.33
C ALA A 176 -13.87 5.64 11.70
N PRO A 177 -13.65 6.81 11.09
CA PRO A 177 -14.70 7.50 10.36
C PRO A 177 -15.22 6.64 9.20
N THR A 178 -16.48 6.83 8.85
CA THR A 178 -17.13 6.13 7.74
C THR A 178 -17.50 7.08 6.61
N ASN A 179 -17.61 6.55 5.39
CA ASN A 179 -18.03 7.26 4.18
C ASN A 179 -17.15 8.49 3.86
N THR A 180 -15.89 8.44 4.30
CA THR A 180 -14.89 9.45 3.99
C THR A 180 -13.51 8.80 3.84
N TRP A 181 -12.68 9.36 3.01
CA TRP A 181 -11.30 8.96 2.87
C TRP A 181 -10.45 9.57 3.99
N VAL A 182 -9.54 8.76 4.53
CA VAL A 182 -8.59 9.15 5.56
C VAL A 182 -7.20 8.77 5.07
N THR A 183 -6.26 9.71 5.15
CA THR A 183 -4.85 9.44 4.87
C THR A 183 -4.09 9.32 6.18
N GLN A 184 -3.32 8.25 6.32
CA GLN A 184 -2.47 7.95 7.47
C GLN A 184 -1.00 7.92 7.03
N THR A 185 -0.14 8.40 7.91
CA THR A 185 1.32 8.28 7.74
C THR A 185 1.90 7.59 8.96
N VAL A 186 2.72 6.59 8.70
CA VAL A 186 3.46 5.80 9.68
C VAL A 186 4.93 6.15 9.56
N ASP A 187 5.55 6.57 10.65
CA ASP A 187 6.94 6.99 10.74
C ASP A 187 7.62 6.38 11.99
N ASP A 188 8.82 6.83 12.28
CA ASP A 188 9.63 6.33 13.40
C ASP A 188 8.97 6.45 14.78
N ASN A 189 8.00 7.34 14.96
CA ASN A 189 7.26 7.51 16.22
C ASN A 189 5.98 6.66 16.30
N SER A 190 5.59 6.01 15.22
CA SER A 190 4.38 5.21 15.15
C SER A 190 4.55 3.89 15.87
N TRP A 191 3.61 3.55 16.73
CA TRP A 191 3.58 2.26 17.43
C TRP A 191 3.15 1.13 16.51
N MET A 192 3.89 0.02 16.59
CA MET A 192 3.66 -1.16 15.78
C MET A 192 3.80 -2.43 16.62
N TRP A 193 3.07 -3.46 16.24
CA TRP A 193 3.23 -4.80 16.80
C TRP A 193 3.67 -5.78 15.70
N ASN A 194 4.22 -6.93 16.07
CA ASN A 194 4.72 -7.91 15.12
C ASN A 194 3.89 -9.19 15.05
N TYR A 195 3.95 -9.84 13.89
CA TYR A 195 3.69 -11.27 13.76
C TYR A 195 4.87 -11.93 13.04
N GLY A 196 5.15 -13.18 13.37
CA GLY A 196 6.34 -13.85 12.83
C GLY A 196 7.64 -13.22 13.31
N LEU A 197 8.60 -13.01 12.38
CA LEU A 197 9.93 -12.41 12.62
C LEU A 197 10.82 -13.23 13.54
N GLY A 198 10.57 -14.55 13.71
CA GLY A 198 11.35 -15.42 14.58
C GLY A 198 11.16 -15.20 16.09
N ILE A 199 10.25 -14.26 16.48
CA ILE A 199 10.06 -13.86 17.90
C ILE A 199 8.59 -13.94 18.28
N GLY A 200 7.84 -14.67 18.50
CA GLY A 200 6.44 -14.72 18.95
C GLY A 200 5.54 -13.61 18.41
N PHE A 201 4.27 -13.78 18.57
CA PHE A 201 3.23 -12.81 18.20
C PHE A 201 3.15 -11.68 19.23
N ALA A 202 3.06 -10.43 18.77
CA ALA A 202 2.99 -9.23 19.61
C ALA A 202 4.06 -9.24 20.73
N ALA A 203 5.33 -9.45 20.34
CA ALA A 203 6.44 -9.49 21.27
C ALA A 203 6.68 -8.11 21.87
N ASN A 204 6.89 -8.06 23.20
CA ASN A 204 7.30 -6.85 23.89
C ASN A 204 8.82 -6.71 23.83
N ILE A 205 9.32 -5.80 22.99
CA ILE A 205 10.75 -5.58 22.78
C ILE A 205 11.35 -4.44 23.64
N ASN A 206 10.50 -3.60 24.24
CA ASN A 206 10.95 -2.42 25.00
C ASN A 206 10.72 -2.54 26.51
N SER A 207 10.24 -3.69 26.98
CA SER A 207 10.00 -3.98 28.40
C SER A 207 8.97 -3.08 29.08
N THR A 208 8.08 -2.43 28.31
CA THR A 208 6.91 -1.73 28.84
C THR A 208 5.84 -2.73 29.30
N PRO A 209 4.84 -2.32 30.06
CA PRO A 209 3.72 -3.21 30.41
C PRO A 209 2.81 -3.55 29.21
N TYR A 210 3.00 -2.91 28.05
CA TYR A 210 2.10 -3.00 26.89
C TYR A 210 2.85 -3.39 25.61
N ALA A 211 2.52 -4.54 25.03
CA ALA A 211 3.26 -5.12 23.90
C ALA A 211 3.00 -4.42 22.55
N TYR A 212 2.09 -3.42 22.48
CA TYR A 212 1.70 -2.73 21.25
C TYR A 212 2.24 -1.29 21.18
N ASP A 213 3.19 -0.91 22.04
CA ASP A 213 3.74 0.45 22.15
C ASP A 213 5.20 0.58 21.68
N ALA A 214 5.73 -0.46 21.05
CA ALA A 214 7.05 -0.38 20.44
C ALA A 214 6.98 0.45 19.15
N THR A 215 7.77 1.52 19.10
CA THR A 215 7.83 2.41 17.93
C THR A 215 8.56 1.77 16.75
N LEU A 216 8.31 2.26 15.53
CA LEU A 216 9.07 1.80 14.36
C LEU A 216 10.58 2.02 14.55
N ALA A 217 11.00 3.10 15.23
CA ALA A 217 12.42 3.32 15.55
C ALA A 217 13.00 2.23 16.45
N GLU A 218 12.25 1.78 17.48
CA GLU A 218 12.65 0.68 18.35
C GLU A 218 12.73 -0.65 17.59
N TRP A 219 11.78 -0.92 16.69
CA TRP A 219 11.82 -2.10 15.81
C TRP A 219 13.03 -2.09 14.87
N LYS A 220 13.40 -0.94 14.29
CA LYS A 220 14.63 -0.77 13.51
C LYS A 220 15.89 -1.06 14.31
N ALA A 221 15.92 -0.63 15.56
CA ALA A 221 17.04 -0.90 16.49
C ALA A 221 17.10 -2.38 16.88
N TYR A 222 15.94 -3.00 17.09
CA TYR A 222 15.84 -4.42 17.47
C TYR A 222 16.23 -5.37 16.32
N PHE A 223 15.88 -5.04 15.09
CA PHE A 223 16.23 -5.78 13.88
C PHE A 223 17.16 -4.97 12.95
N PRO A 224 18.44 -4.76 13.31
CA PRO A 224 19.34 -3.87 12.57
C PRO A 224 19.67 -4.36 11.15
N ASN A 225 19.51 -5.64 10.89
CA ASN A 225 19.77 -6.28 9.59
C ASN A 225 18.51 -6.54 8.78
N ALA A 226 17.32 -6.31 9.34
CA ALA A 226 16.07 -6.60 8.66
C ALA A 226 15.96 -5.87 7.31
N VAL A 227 15.41 -6.59 6.34
CA VAL A 227 15.07 -6.03 5.03
C VAL A 227 13.56 -6.04 4.80
N ILE A 228 13.07 -5.02 4.14
CA ILE A 228 11.69 -4.92 3.70
C ILE A 228 11.53 -5.82 2.48
N ILE A 229 10.59 -6.75 2.55
CA ILE A 229 10.23 -7.65 1.47
C ILE A 229 8.85 -7.35 0.87
N GLY A 230 8.13 -6.40 1.42
CA GLY A 230 6.83 -5.96 0.90
C GLY A 230 6.14 -4.93 1.76
N PHE A 231 5.07 -4.37 1.20
CA PHE A 231 4.10 -3.54 1.89
C PHE A 231 2.71 -4.12 1.66
N ASN A 232 1.92 -4.21 2.71
CA ASN A 232 0.59 -4.80 2.68
C ASN A 232 -0.42 -3.82 3.27
N MET A 233 -1.54 -3.62 2.58
CA MET A 233 -2.73 -3.00 3.13
C MET A 233 -3.83 -4.05 3.05
N GLY A 234 -4.40 -4.38 4.22
CA GLY A 234 -5.31 -5.50 4.24
C GLY A 234 -6.29 -5.52 5.37
N LEU A 235 -7.22 -6.48 5.25
CA LEU A 235 -8.23 -6.74 6.25
C LEU A 235 -7.78 -7.92 7.11
N GLY A 236 -7.81 -7.73 8.44
CA GLY A 236 -7.38 -8.76 9.38
C GLY A 236 -8.33 -9.95 9.44
N SER A 237 -7.79 -11.15 9.71
CA SER A 237 -8.57 -12.25 10.27
C SER A 237 -8.86 -11.96 11.75
N GLY A 238 -10.00 -12.43 12.24
CA GLY A 238 -10.45 -12.16 13.61
C GLY A 238 -11.48 -11.04 13.72
N TRP A 239 -11.75 -10.29 12.66
CA TRP A 239 -12.76 -9.24 12.63
C TRP A 239 -14.17 -9.85 12.53
N THR A 240 -14.89 -9.89 13.64
CA THR A 240 -16.28 -10.38 13.65
C THR A 240 -17.19 -9.37 12.98
N GLY A 241 -17.86 -9.79 11.91
CA GLY A 241 -18.76 -8.95 11.10
C GLY A 241 -18.31 -8.85 9.65
N ASP A 242 -19.01 -8.02 8.89
CA ASP A 242 -18.68 -7.70 7.51
C ASP A 242 -17.92 -6.36 7.45
N PHE A 243 -16.80 -6.32 6.77
CA PHE A 243 -16.09 -5.10 6.45
C PHE A 243 -16.20 -4.82 4.96
N VAL A 244 -16.50 -3.58 4.62
CA VAL A 244 -16.51 -3.04 3.26
C VAL A 244 -15.72 -1.74 3.24
N GLY A 245 -14.80 -1.60 2.30
CA GLY A 245 -14.01 -0.37 2.16
C GLY A 245 -13.05 -0.41 0.99
N ALA A 246 -12.08 0.49 1.03
CA ALA A 246 -11.07 0.59 -0.02
C ALA A 246 -9.76 1.18 0.52
N VAL A 247 -8.68 1.02 -0.27
CA VAL A 247 -7.40 1.69 -0.07
C VAL A 247 -6.89 2.28 -1.39
N ASP A 248 -6.10 3.36 -1.28
CA ASP A 248 -5.47 4.01 -2.43
C ASP A 248 -4.28 4.87 -1.98
N ASN A 249 -3.57 5.48 -2.94
CA ASN A 249 -2.47 6.42 -2.71
C ASN A 249 -1.44 5.87 -1.71
N ILE A 250 -0.97 4.65 -1.96
CA ILE A 250 0.02 4.01 -1.12
C ILE A 250 1.39 4.56 -1.47
N SER A 251 2.11 5.08 -0.49
CA SER A 251 3.45 5.61 -0.69
C SER A 251 4.42 5.19 0.40
N TRP A 252 5.69 5.10 0.07
CA TRP A 252 6.79 4.91 1.03
C TRP A 252 7.97 5.80 0.65
N THR A 253 8.65 6.27 1.67
CA THR A 253 9.89 7.05 1.53
C THR A 253 11.06 6.25 2.07
N ILE A 254 12.03 5.95 1.21
CA ILE A 254 13.26 5.24 1.54
C ILE A 254 14.43 6.11 1.10
N GLU A 255 15.35 6.42 2.01
CA GLU A 255 16.53 7.27 1.74
C GLU A 255 16.19 8.61 1.07
N GLY A 256 15.03 9.19 1.40
CA GLY A 256 14.57 10.46 0.84
C GLY A 256 13.91 10.34 -0.54
N ILE A 257 13.80 9.15 -1.11
CA ILE A 257 13.07 8.90 -2.35
C ILE A 257 11.66 8.42 -2.00
N THR A 258 10.65 9.15 -2.47
CA THR A 258 9.24 8.78 -2.27
C THR A 258 8.69 8.11 -3.53
N THR A 259 8.17 6.90 -3.36
CA THR A 259 7.40 6.18 -4.38
C THR A 259 5.93 6.20 -3.96
N THR A 260 5.04 6.60 -4.87
CA THR A 260 3.59 6.62 -4.65
C THR A 260 2.91 5.74 -5.70
N THR A 261 1.93 4.95 -5.27
CA THR A 261 1.07 4.17 -6.17
C THR A 261 -0.35 4.68 -6.07
N ASN A 262 -0.94 5.03 -7.22
CA ASN A 262 -2.35 5.32 -7.41
C ASN A 262 -3.00 4.17 -8.19
N PHE A 263 -4.17 3.69 -7.76
CA PHE A 263 -4.85 2.55 -8.36
C PHE A 263 -6.03 3.00 -9.20
N GLU A 264 -5.98 2.69 -10.50
CA GLU A 264 -6.97 3.11 -11.48
C GLU A 264 -7.59 1.90 -12.19
N VAL A 265 -8.84 2.05 -12.57
CA VAL A 265 -9.45 1.09 -13.50
C VAL A 265 -8.96 1.36 -14.91
N VAL A 266 -8.60 0.30 -15.64
CA VAL A 266 -8.22 0.42 -17.06
C VAL A 266 -9.28 1.25 -17.78
N PRO A 267 -8.91 2.34 -18.47
CA PRO A 267 -9.83 3.10 -19.29
C PRO A 267 -10.47 2.19 -20.33
N GLU A 268 -11.76 2.37 -20.59
CA GLU A 268 -12.40 1.64 -21.70
C GLU A 268 -11.62 1.91 -23.00
N PRO A 269 -11.40 0.89 -23.81
CA PRO A 269 -10.72 1.07 -25.09
C PRO A 269 -11.38 2.22 -25.84
N THR A 270 -10.57 3.14 -26.37
CA THR A 270 -11.01 4.27 -27.22
C THR A 270 -11.80 3.83 -28.46
N THR A 271 -12.02 2.53 -28.63
CA THR A 271 -12.90 1.92 -29.64
C THR A 271 -14.29 2.56 -29.64
N MET A 272 -14.84 2.90 -28.46
CA MET A 272 -16.13 3.61 -28.36
C MET A 272 -16.01 5.05 -28.84
N ALA A 273 -14.92 5.74 -28.55
CA ALA A 273 -14.65 7.09 -29.05
C ALA A 273 -14.38 7.09 -30.57
N LEU A 274 -13.62 6.11 -31.05
CA LEU A 274 -13.38 5.88 -32.49
C LEU A 274 -14.67 5.49 -33.24
N PHE A 275 -15.53 4.67 -32.63
CA PHE A 275 -16.84 4.32 -33.19
C PHE A 275 -17.77 5.55 -33.27
N GLY A 276 -17.79 6.38 -32.22
CA GLY A 276 -18.52 7.66 -32.20
C GLY A 276 -18.01 8.63 -33.26
N LEU A 277 -16.70 8.79 -33.42
CA LEU A 277 -16.09 9.63 -34.46
C LEU A 277 -16.34 9.05 -35.85
N GLY A 278 -16.29 7.74 -36.02
CA GLY A 278 -16.61 7.06 -37.26
C GLY A 278 -18.06 7.27 -37.72
N LEU A 279 -19.02 7.22 -36.77
CA LEU A 279 -20.45 7.50 -37.06
C LEU A 279 -20.67 8.97 -37.43
N LEU A 280 -20.00 9.93 -36.75
CA LEU A 280 -20.08 11.35 -37.07
C LEU A 280 -19.46 11.64 -38.46
N GLY A 281 -18.37 10.99 -38.80
CA GLY A 281 -17.75 11.07 -40.13
C GLY A 281 -18.66 10.53 -41.24
N ALA A 282 -19.32 9.38 -40.99
CA ALA A 282 -20.27 8.78 -41.92
C ALA A 282 -21.53 9.65 -42.12
N ALA A 283 -22.08 10.21 -41.04
CA ALA A 283 -23.23 11.12 -41.09
C ALA A 283 -22.91 12.43 -41.85
N GLY A 284 -21.72 12.99 -41.64
CA GLY A 284 -21.23 14.17 -42.36
C GLY A 284 -21.04 13.92 -43.85
N GLY A 285 -20.58 12.71 -44.24
CA GLY A 285 -20.46 12.28 -45.63
C GLY A 285 -21.78 12.12 -46.34
N LEU A 286 -22.82 11.63 -45.64
CA LEU A 286 -24.17 11.49 -46.19
C LEU A 286 -24.88 12.81 -46.41
N LEU A 287 -24.64 13.80 -45.51
CA LEU A 287 -25.20 15.16 -45.65
C LEU A 287 -24.58 15.92 -46.83
N ARG A 288 -23.29 15.73 -47.12
CA ARG A 288 -22.63 16.33 -48.30
C ARG A 288 -23.12 15.78 -49.62
N ARG A 289 -23.55 14.50 -49.70
CA ARG A 289 -24.10 13.90 -50.91
C ARG A 289 -25.49 14.35 -51.29
N LYS A 290 -26.24 14.94 -50.35
CA LYS A 290 -27.59 15.48 -50.62
C LYS A 290 -27.62 16.95 -51.10
N SER A 291 -26.48 17.62 -51.08
CA SER A 291 -26.36 19.04 -51.48
C SER A 291 -25.58 19.21 -52.80
N ALA A 292 -25.28 18.13 -53.53
CA ALA A 292 -24.76 18.14 -54.88
C ALA A 292 -25.80 17.43 -55.82
#